data_6fd01473c5139b248959a478b698f0d1
#
_entry.id   6fd01473c5139b248959a478b698f0d1
#
_cell.length_a   1.000
_cell.length_b   1.000
_cell.length_c   1.000
_cell.angle_alpha   90.00
_cell.angle_beta   90.00
_cell.angle_gamma   90.00
#
_symmetry.space_group_name_H-M   'P 1'
#
loop_
_entity.id
_entity.type
_entity.pdbx_description
1 polymer ?
#
loop_
_entity_poly.entity_id
_entity_poly.type
_entity_poly.pdbx_seq_one_letter_code
_entity_poly.pdbx_strand_id
1 'polypeptide(L)'
;YIDIPEEELDIFDKDVLKKDETPRNIITKNNFKDNYFKLLANKKWYAESIGVEFKMFEYDENFKNFKTRLQTRYPFITTYNVVNFYKLKLLCELANHYDEILYLDFDVVCLTKDNFFDNWNLDKGIAVFDNTYKVNTMETITKQTQTIRSPTAKYYNAQAMLMEKNLSPINKVINTGIIGANKEHINKLKYFDDFDDDIKTMKDLTTNYDVFPKK
;
A
#
# COMPACT_ATOMS: atom_id res chain seq x y z
N TYR A 1 -2.26 -0.02 12.50
CA TYR A 1 -0.92 0.59 12.40
C TYR A 1 0.16 -0.42 12.80
N ILE A 2 1.08 -0.69 11.89
CA ILE A 2 2.20 -1.60 12.16
C ILE A 2 3.39 -0.75 12.61
N ASP A 3 3.65 -0.69 13.91
CA ASP A 3 4.79 0.03 14.48
C ASP A 3 6.06 -0.82 14.38
N ILE A 4 6.70 -0.81 13.22
CA ILE A 4 7.93 -1.56 12.97
C ILE A 4 9.03 -1.04 13.90
N PRO A 5 9.76 -1.90 14.64
CA PRO A 5 10.95 -1.50 15.41
C PRO A 5 11.98 -0.79 14.54
N GLU A 6 12.73 0.16 15.10
CA GLU A 6 13.69 0.96 14.33
C GLU A 6 14.78 0.12 13.68
N GLU A 7 15.24 -0.90 14.37
CA GLU A 7 16.24 -1.87 13.89
C GLU A 7 15.76 -2.72 12.70
N GLU A 8 14.43 -2.77 12.46
CA GLU A 8 13.82 -3.49 11.35
C GLU A 8 13.37 -2.57 10.21
N LEU A 9 13.57 -1.26 10.34
CA LEU A 9 13.22 -0.32 9.30
C LEU A 9 14.20 -0.38 8.12
N ASP A 10 13.66 -0.35 6.91
CA ASP A 10 14.48 -0.17 5.72
C ASP A 10 14.99 1.27 5.66
N ILE A 11 16.28 1.44 5.89
CA ILE A 11 16.96 2.73 5.77
C ILE A 11 17.73 2.74 4.44
N PHE A 12 17.44 3.69 3.60
CA PHE A 12 18.08 3.86 2.31
C PHE A 12 18.87 5.17 2.27
N ASP A 13 20.05 5.20 1.62
CA ASP A 13 20.90 6.39 1.49
C ASP A 13 20.14 7.62 0.97
N LYS A 14 19.17 7.40 0.08
CA LYS A 14 18.29 8.44 -0.47
C LYS A 14 17.27 8.99 0.54
N ASP A 15 17.08 8.34 1.68
CA ASP A 15 16.22 8.83 2.76
C ASP A 15 16.94 9.85 3.64
N VAL A 16 18.27 9.94 3.48
CA VAL A 16 19.15 10.90 4.14
C VAL A 16 19.64 11.88 3.08
N LEU A 17 19.18 13.13 3.14
CA LEU A 17 19.55 14.17 2.18
C LEU A 17 20.94 14.75 2.46
N LYS A 18 21.29 14.81 3.73
CA LYS A 18 22.60 15.27 4.24
C LYS A 18 23.14 14.27 5.24
N LYS A 19 24.46 14.28 5.43
CA LYS A 19 25.17 13.29 6.26
C LYS A 19 24.59 13.11 7.67
N ASP A 20 24.04 14.18 8.25
CA ASP A 20 23.54 14.19 9.65
C ASP A 20 22.01 14.34 9.72
N GLU A 21 21.28 14.17 8.62
CA GLU A 21 19.81 14.21 8.64
C GLU A 21 19.24 12.87 9.13
N THR A 22 18.18 12.97 9.93
CA THR A 22 17.41 11.80 10.35
C THR A 22 16.75 11.16 9.12
N PRO A 23 16.89 9.84 8.92
CA PRO A 23 16.27 9.13 7.81
C PRO A 23 14.75 9.36 7.76
N ARG A 24 14.21 9.54 6.57
CA ARG A 24 12.80 9.86 6.34
C ARG A 24 11.84 8.84 6.99
N ASN A 25 12.21 7.55 6.98
CA ASN A 25 11.39 6.51 7.58
C ASN A 25 11.28 6.68 9.11
N ILE A 26 12.34 7.12 9.76
CA ILE A 26 12.35 7.41 11.20
C ILE A 26 11.48 8.64 11.50
N ILE A 27 11.61 9.71 10.69
CA ILE A 27 10.74 10.91 10.83
C ILE A 27 9.27 10.53 10.70
N THR A 28 8.94 9.73 9.71
CA THR A 28 7.55 9.26 9.48
C THR A 28 7.05 8.44 10.67
N LYS A 29 7.88 7.52 11.19
CA LYS A 29 7.55 6.72 12.37
C LYS A 29 7.27 7.60 13.59
N ASN A 30 8.13 8.59 13.86
CA ASN A 30 7.96 9.50 14.99
C ASN A 30 6.67 10.33 14.84
N ASN A 31 6.40 10.84 13.66
CA ASN A 31 5.14 11.56 13.38
C ASN A 31 3.90 10.69 13.63
N PHE A 32 3.95 9.40 13.31
CA PHE A 32 2.86 8.48 13.65
C PHE A 32 2.74 8.25 15.15
N LYS A 33 3.85 8.08 15.87
CA LYS A 33 3.83 7.96 17.33
C LYS A 33 3.24 9.20 18.00
N ASP A 34 3.66 10.39 17.61
CA ASP A 34 3.21 11.66 18.18
C ASP A 34 1.71 11.91 17.95
N ASN A 35 1.17 11.40 16.86
CA ASN A 35 -0.23 11.58 16.48
C ASN A 35 -1.08 10.31 16.64
N TYR A 36 -0.53 9.22 17.21
CA TYR A 36 -1.19 7.92 17.26
C TYR A 36 -2.61 7.99 17.83
N PHE A 37 -2.79 8.58 19.01
CA PHE A 37 -4.09 8.65 19.66
C PHE A 37 -5.09 9.50 18.89
N LYS A 38 -4.65 10.57 18.22
CA LYS A 38 -5.52 11.43 17.40
C LYS A 38 -5.98 10.67 16.15
N LEU A 39 -5.08 9.98 15.47
CA LEU A 39 -5.38 9.21 14.27
C LEU A 39 -6.28 8.01 14.59
N LEU A 40 -6.03 7.33 15.70
CA LEU A 40 -6.86 6.22 16.16
C LEU A 40 -8.26 6.71 16.56
N ALA A 41 -8.35 7.79 17.34
CA ALA A 41 -9.63 8.37 17.77
C ALA A 41 -10.47 8.82 16.56
N ASN A 42 -9.85 9.41 15.54
CA ASN A 42 -10.53 9.82 14.31
C ASN A 42 -11.17 8.64 13.59
N LYS A 43 -10.47 7.52 13.45
CA LYS A 43 -11.01 6.32 12.80
C LYS A 43 -12.13 5.66 13.59
N LYS A 44 -11.97 5.57 14.92
CA LYS A 44 -13.03 5.07 15.81
C LYS A 44 -14.27 5.94 15.72
N TRP A 45 -14.10 7.27 15.81
CA TRP A 45 -15.19 8.22 15.65
C TRP A 45 -15.93 8.05 14.33
N TYR A 46 -15.19 7.84 13.23
CA TYR A 46 -15.82 7.63 11.93
C TYR A 46 -16.61 6.32 11.90
N ALA A 47 -16.02 5.20 12.32
CA ALA A 47 -16.70 3.91 12.36
C ALA A 47 -17.98 3.95 13.24
N GLU A 48 -17.89 4.58 14.41
CA GLU A 48 -19.05 4.80 15.30
C GLU A 48 -20.13 5.66 14.63
N SER A 49 -19.73 6.74 13.94
CA SER A 49 -20.67 7.66 13.30
C SER A 49 -21.45 7.04 12.13
N ILE A 50 -20.88 6.02 11.47
CA ILE A 50 -21.55 5.29 10.39
C ILE A 50 -22.06 3.90 10.82
N GLY A 51 -21.93 3.55 12.10
CA GLY A 51 -22.51 2.33 12.68
C GLY A 51 -21.84 1.02 12.24
N VAL A 52 -20.52 1.03 11.99
CA VAL A 52 -19.78 -0.16 11.55
C VAL A 52 -18.76 -0.62 12.57
N GLU A 53 -18.36 -1.89 12.50
CA GLU A 53 -17.30 -2.43 13.33
C GLU A 53 -15.94 -1.83 12.94
N PHE A 54 -15.14 -1.45 13.92
CA PHE A 54 -13.78 -0.98 13.77
C PHE A 54 -12.76 -2.05 14.15
N LYS A 55 -11.83 -2.35 13.28
CA LYS A 55 -10.68 -3.23 13.58
C LYS A 55 -9.35 -2.51 13.37
N MET A 56 -8.44 -2.69 14.32
CA MET A 56 -7.08 -2.21 14.25
C MET A 56 -6.12 -3.39 14.19
N PHE A 57 -5.17 -3.31 13.27
CA PHE A 57 -4.09 -4.30 13.16
C PHE A 57 -2.77 -3.64 13.50
N GLU A 58 -1.96 -4.34 14.29
CA GLU A 58 -0.74 -3.82 14.87
C GLU A 58 0.45 -4.77 14.62
N TYR A 59 1.63 -4.41 15.13
CA TYR A 59 2.83 -5.23 15.06
C TYR A 59 2.73 -6.38 16.08
N ASP A 60 2.02 -7.43 15.70
CA ASP A 60 1.74 -8.63 16.48
C ASP A 60 2.43 -9.88 15.92
N GLU A 61 2.22 -11.02 16.55
CA GLU A 61 2.77 -12.31 16.10
C GLU A 61 2.28 -12.73 14.70
N ASN A 62 1.06 -12.33 14.30
CA ASN A 62 0.55 -12.63 12.96
C ASN A 62 1.35 -11.88 11.89
N PHE A 63 1.62 -10.59 12.14
CA PHE A 63 2.48 -9.81 11.25
C PHE A 63 3.92 -10.37 11.21
N LYS A 64 4.52 -10.65 12.37
CA LYS A 64 5.89 -11.19 12.46
C LYS A 64 6.02 -12.51 11.71
N ASN A 65 5.08 -13.42 11.88
CA ASN A 65 5.05 -14.71 11.19
C ASN A 65 4.90 -14.54 9.67
N PHE A 66 4.04 -13.63 9.24
CA PHE A 66 3.90 -13.30 7.83
C PHE A 66 5.20 -12.72 7.25
N LYS A 67 5.79 -11.74 7.93
CA LYS A 67 7.07 -11.12 7.56
C LYS A 67 8.17 -12.18 7.43
N THR A 68 8.35 -13.01 8.46
CA THR A 68 9.38 -14.05 8.48
C THR A 68 9.24 -15.02 7.31
N ARG A 69 8.03 -15.53 7.07
CA ARG A 69 7.76 -16.44 5.94
C ARG A 69 8.07 -15.79 4.60
N LEU A 70 7.61 -14.54 4.41
CA LEU A 70 7.78 -13.82 3.16
C LEU A 70 9.26 -13.50 2.88
N GLN A 71 9.99 -12.98 3.86
CA GLN A 71 11.40 -12.64 3.71
C GLN A 71 12.33 -13.86 3.65
N THR A 72 11.95 -14.99 4.28
CA THR A 72 12.68 -16.28 4.10
C THR A 72 12.54 -16.76 2.66
N ARG A 73 11.35 -16.66 2.09
CA ARG A 73 11.10 -17.10 0.69
C ARG A 73 11.68 -16.12 -0.33
N TYR A 74 11.61 -14.82 -0.04
CA TYR A 74 12.05 -13.73 -0.90
C TYR A 74 12.93 -12.73 -0.15
N PRO A 75 14.23 -13.03 0.06
CA PRO A 75 15.11 -12.22 0.89
C PRO A 75 15.32 -10.77 0.42
N PHE A 76 14.97 -10.45 -0.83
CA PHE A 76 15.06 -9.11 -1.38
C PHE A 76 13.83 -8.23 -1.07
N ILE A 77 12.76 -8.80 -0.49
CA ILE A 77 11.57 -8.02 -0.13
C ILE A 77 11.86 -7.21 1.12
N THR A 78 11.68 -5.90 1.02
CA THR A 78 11.88 -4.96 2.11
C THR A 78 10.74 -5.02 3.12
N THR A 79 10.98 -4.59 4.36
CA THR A 79 9.95 -4.50 5.40
C THR A 79 8.79 -3.60 4.96
N TYR A 80 9.08 -2.52 4.23
CA TYR A 80 8.05 -1.67 3.63
C TYR A 80 7.12 -2.45 2.68
N ASN A 81 7.68 -3.31 1.83
CA ASN A 81 6.89 -4.16 0.93
C ASN A 81 6.08 -5.20 1.71
N VAL A 82 6.66 -5.77 2.78
CA VAL A 82 5.93 -6.70 3.67
C VAL A 82 4.67 -6.05 4.22
N VAL A 83 4.73 -4.80 4.70
CA VAL A 83 3.55 -4.08 5.21
C VAL A 83 2.47 -3.95 4.13
N ASN A 84 2.86 -3.63 2.89
CA ASN A 84 1.90 -3.51 1.79
C ASN A 84 1.26 -4.86 1.41
N PHE A 85 2.02 -5.95 1.39
CA PHE A 85 1.47 -7.30 1.16
C PHE A 85 0.60 -7.78 2.32
N TYR A 86 0.98 -7.45 3.56
CA TYR A 86 0.18 -7.79 4.73
C TYR A 86 -1.20 -7.12 4.72
N LYS A 87 -1.28 -5.87 4.28
CA LYS A 87 -2.55 -5.18 4.04
C LYS A 87 -3.48 -6.00 3.13
N LEU A 88 -2.97 -6.49 2.02
CA LEU A 88 -3.75 -7.27 1.06
C LEU A 88 -4.13 -8.65 1.62
N LYS A 89 -3.22 -9.28 2.37
CA LYS A 89 -3.52 -10.51 3.11
C LYS A 89 -4.68 -10.31 4.09
N LEU A 90 -4.65 -9.24 4.88
CA LEU A 90 -5.73 -8.92 5.82
C LEU A 90 -7.07 -8.72 5.11
N LEU A 91 -7.10 -8.04 3.96
CA LEU A 91 -8.33 -7.88 3.18
C LEU A 91 -8.89 -9.23 2.73
N CYS A 92 -8.04 -10.15 2.25
CA CYS A 92 -8.46 -11.50 1.86
C CYS A 92 -8.99 -12.30 3.07
N GLU A 93 -8.36 -12.18 4.24
CA GLU A 93 -8.83 -12.88 5.45
C GLU A 93 -10.15 -12.31 5.96
N LEU A 94 -10.29 -10.98 5.97
CA LEU A 94 -11.51 -10.31 6.40
C LEU A 94 -12.70 -10.60 5.48
N ALA A 95 -12.47 -10.80 4.18
CA ALA A 95 -13.51 -11.17 3.23
C ALA A 95 -14.21 -12.52 3.57
N ASN A 96 -13.61 -13.36 4.42
CA ASN A 96 -14.26 -14.57 4.92
C ASN A 96 -15.30 -14.29 6.04
N HIS A 97 -15.28 -13.08 6.61
CA HIS A 97 -16.09 -12.73 7.79
C HIS A 97 -17.00 -11.53 7.56
N TYR A 98 -16.70 -10.67 6.58
CA TYR A 98 -17.41 -9.43 6.30
C TYR A 98 -17.84 -9.37 4.84
N ASP A 99 -19.04 -8.90 4.60
CA ASP A 99 -19.56 -8.72 3.24
C ASP A 99 -18.93 -7.52 2.53
N GLU A 100 -18.68 -6.44 3.28
CA GLU A 100 -18.04 -5.23 2.79
C GLU A 100 -16.96 -4.75 3.75
N ILE A 101 -15.87 -4.22 3.20
CA ILE A 101 -14.70 -3.77 3.95
C ILE A 101 -14.26 -2.40 3.43
N LEU A 102 -14.02 -1.48 4.34
CA LEU A 102 -13.29 -0.24 4.09
C LEU A 102 -11.95 -0.28 4.82
N TYR A 103 -10.87 -0.39 4.06
CA TYR A 103 -9.53 -0.26 4.57
C TYR A 103 -9.04 1.19 4.46
N LEU A 104 -8.42 1.69 5.52
CA LEU A 104 -7.80 3.01 5.58
C LEU A 104 -6.36 2.88 6.08
N ASP A 105 -5.39 3.46 5.35
CA ASP A 105 -4.05 3.66 5.89
C ASP A 105 -4.12 4.51 7.16
N PHE A 106 -3.15 4.36 8.06
CA PHE A 106 -3.22 5.00 9.37
C PHE A 106 -3.18 6.53 9.30
N ASP A 107 -2.55 7.11 8.28
CA ASP A 107 -2.45 8.54 8.02
C ASP A 107 -3.66 9.14 7.29
N VAL A 108 -4.62 8.33 6.86
CA VAL A 108 -5.89 8.82 6.31
C VAL A 108 -6.73 9.43 7.42
N VAL A 109 -7.23 10.66 7.23
CA VAL A 109 -8.10 11.36 8.19
C VAL A 109 -9.51 11.45 7.63
N CYS A 110 -10.48 10.93 8.38
CA CYS A 110 -11.90 11.04 8.05
C CYS A 110 -12.40 12.44 8.46
N LEU A 111 -12.95 13.19 7.52
CA LEU A 111 -13.40 14.59 7.72
C LEU A 111 -14.92 14.73 7.75
N THR A 112 -15.66 13.68 7.39
CA THR A 112 -17.12 13.70 7.31
C THR A 112 -17.70 12.49 8.06
N LYS A 113 -19.01 12.54 8.32
CA LYS A 113 -19.81 11.42 8.82
C LYS A 113 -20.58 10.70 7.71
N ASP A 114 -20.32 11.07 6.46
CA ASP A 114 -21.00 10.42 5.34
C ASP A 114 -20.60 8.95 5.30
N ASN A 115 -21.58 8.08 5.24
CA ASN A 115 -21.33 6.65 5.22
C ASN A 115 -20.73 6.24 3.87
N PHE A 116 -19.50 5.71 3.91
CA PHE A 116 -18.81 5.25 2.72
C PHE A 116 -19.61 4.20 1.95
N PHE A 117 -20.21 3.25 2.65
CA PHE A 117 -20.93 2.13 2.05
C PHE A 117 -22.25 2.55 1.39
N ASP A 118 -22.87 3.64 1.84
CA ASP A 118 -24.06 4.21 1.20
C ASP A 118 -23.71 5.00 -0.07
N ASN A 119 -22.54 5.62 -0.08
CA ASN A 119 -22.09 6.49 -1.17
C ASN A 119 -21.38 5.75 -2.31
N TRP A 120 -20.82 4.57 -2.02
CA TRP A 120 -20.06 3.77 -2.98
C TRP A 120 -20.71 2.41 -3.20
N ASN A 121 -21.17 2.17 -4.42
CA ASN A 121 -21.72 0.86 -4.80
C ASN A 121 -20.57 -0.13 -5.05
N LEU A 122 -20.24 -0.93 -4.04
CA LEU A 122 -19.16 -1.92 -4.08
C LEU A 122 -19.48 -3.17 -4.92
N ASP A 123 -20.74 -3.35 -5.36
CA ASP A 123 -21.08 -4.41 -6.33
C ASP A 123 -20.52 -4.12 -7.73
N LYS A 124 -20.16 -2.87 -8.00
CA LYS A 124 -19.54 -2.47 -9.27
C LYS A 124 -18.04 -2.75 -9.33
N GLY A 125 -17.39 -3.02 -8.19
CA GLY A 125 -15.96 -3.27 -8.13
C GLY A 125 -15.30 -2.78 -6.84
N ILE A 126 -13.98 -2.70 -6.88
CA ILE A 126 -13.16 -2.22 -5.78
C ILE A 126 -12.98 -0.71 -5.92
N ALA A 127 -13.35 0.04 -4.88
CA ALA A 127 -13.14 1.47 -4.80
C ALA A 127 -11.72 1.76 -4.29
N VAL A 128 -10.94 2.52 -5.05
CA VAL A 128 -9.57 2.95 -4.71
C VAL A 128 -9.37 4.40 -5.13
N PHE A 129 -8.36 5.05 -4.54
CA PHE A 129 -8.05 6.43 -4.90
C PHE A 129 -7.23 6.51 -6.19
N ASP A 130 -7.69 7.30 -7.17
CA ASP A 130 -7.01 7.53 -8.44
C ASP A 130 -6.00 8.69 -8.32
N ASN A 131 -4.71 8.36 -8.43
CA ASN A 131 -3.60 9.31 -8.39
C ASN A 131 -3.12 9.76 -9.79
N THR A 132 -3.81 9.40 -10.86
CA THR A 132 -3.39 9.67 -12.24
C THR A 132 -3.11 11.15 -12.49
N TYR A 133 -3.92 12.03 -11.93
CA TYR A 133 -3.71 13.48 -12.02
C TYR A 133 -2.34 13.91 -11.48
N LYS A 134 -1.89 13.35 -10.35
CA LYS A 134 -0.59 13.70 -9.76
C LYS A 134 0.58 13.27 -10.66
N VAL A 135 0.47 12.13 -11.31
CA VAL A 135 1.50 11.65 -12.24
C VAL A 135 1.61 12.57 -13.44
N ASN A 136 0.48 12.87 -14.09
CA ASN A 136 0.43 13.76 -15.25
C ASN A 136 0.96 15.17 -14.92
N THR A 137 0.61 15.70 -13.74
CA THR A 137 1.10 17.02 -13.31
C THR A 137 2.60 17.01 -13.07
N MET A 138 3.14 15.97 -12.42
CA MET A 138 4.58 15.85 -12.18
C MET A 138 5.37 15.70 -13.47
N GLU A 139 4.90 14.92 -14.43
CA GLU A 139 5.53 14.81 -15.75
C GLU A 139 5.57 16.16 -16.48
N THR A 140 4.47 16.91 -16.43
CA THR A 140 4.38 18.25 -17.05
C THR A 140 5.34 19.25 -16.40
N ILE A 141 5.46 19.27 -15.07
CA ILE A 141 6.26 20.23 -14.33
C ILE A 141 7.76 19.88 -14.40
N THR A 142 8.10 18.61 -14.18
CA THR A 142 9.51 18.23 -13.99
C THR A 142 10.21 17.81 -15.28
N LYS A 143 9.47 17.43 -16.31
CA LYS A 143 9.99 16.75 -17.51
C LYS A 143 10.94 15.59 -17.18
N GLN A 144 10.88 15.11 -15.94
CA GLN A 144 11.72 14.05 -15.40
C GLN A 144 10.85 12.83 -15.11
N THR A 145 10.94 11.85 -15.96
CA THR A 145 10.22 10.58 -15.81
C THR A 145 10.86 9.62 -14.81
N GLN A 146 11.96 9.99 -14.13
CA GLN A 146 12.87 9.00 -13.55
C GLN A 146 13.38 9.26 -12.14
N THR A 147 12.62 9.85 -11.26
CA THR A 147 12.99 9.72 -9.85
C THR A 147 12.39 8.45 -9.27
N ILE A 148 13.25 7.57 -8.79
CA ILE A 148 13.02 6.21 -8.31
C ILE A 148 11.85 6.05 -7.30
N ARG A 149 11.39 7.12 -6.67
CA ARG A 149 10.26 7.16 -5.73
C ARG A 149 9.10 8.06 -6.16
N SER A 150 9.15 8.56 -7.39
CA SER A 150 8.04 9.36 -7.87
C SER A 150 6.81 8.47 -8.11
N PRO A 151 5.60 9.01 -7.99
CA PRO A 151 4.39 8.33 -8.48
C PRO A 151 4.53 7.85 -9.92
N THR A 152 5.26 8.59 -10.75
CA THR A 152 5.59 8.29 -12.14
C THR A 152 6.35 6.98 -12.28
N ALA A 153 7.41 6.75 -11.48
CA ALA A 153 8.17 5.50 -11.55
C ALA A 153 7.31 4.28 -11.18
N LYS A 154 6.45 4.40 -10.16
CA LYS A 154 5.50 3.35 -9.79
C LYS A 154 4.50 3.05 -10.91
N TYR A 155 4.05 4.09 -11.58
CA TYR A 155 3.16 3.95 -12.74
C TYR A 155 3.82 3.15 -13.86
N TYR A 156 5.01 3.51 -14.29
CA TYR A 156 5.71 2.79 -15.37
C TYR A 156 6.05 1.36 -14.99
N ASN A 157 6.43 1.11 -13.75
CA ASN A 157 6.66 -0.26 -13.27
C ASN A 157 5.38 -1.10 -13.37
N ALA A 158 4.22 -0.56 -13.00
CA ALA A 158 2.95 -1.25 -13.14
C ALA A 158 2.59 -1.53 -14.61
N GLN A 159 2.85 -0.56 -15.53
CA GLN A 159 2.62 -0.77 -16.96
C GLN A 159 3.51 -1.89 -17.51
N ALA A 160 4.78 -1.91 -17.14
CA ALA A 160 5.71 -2.95 -17.57
C ALA A 160 5.30 -4.33 -17.05
N MET A 161 4.86 -4.44 -15.79
CA MET A 161 4.33 -5.69 -15.23
C MET A 161 3.12 -6.19 -16.03
N LEU A 162 2.19 -5.31 -16.38
CA LEU A 162 1.04 -5.69 -17.21
C LEU A 162 1.46 -6.19 -18.59
N MET A 163 2.40 -5.52 -19.23
CA MET A 163 2.91 -5.91 -20.55
C MET A 163 3.63 -7.27 -20.51
N GLU A 164 4.46 -7.55 -19.49
CA GLU A 164 5.10 -8.85 -19.29
C GLU A 164 4.09 -9.99 -19.09
N LYS A 165 2.94 -9.68 -18.51
CA LYS A 165 1.81 -10.63 -18.35
C LYS A 165 0.91 -10.69 -19.59
N ASN A 166 1.29 -10.08 -20.71
CA ASN A 166 0.46 -9.96 -21.93
C ASN A 166 -0.89 -9.28 -21.69
N LEU A 167 -0.96 -8.41 -20.69
CA LEU A 167 -2.12 -7.59 -20.41
C LEU A 167 -1.95 -6.20 -21.00
N SER A 168 -3.06 -5.57 -21.38
CA SER A 168 -3.04 -4.20 -21.86
C SER A 168 -2.63 -3.24 -20.74
N PRO A 169 -1.70 -2.30 -20.97
CA PRO A 169 -1.39 -1.26 -20.01
C PRO A 169 -2.63 -0.39 -19.77
N ILE A 170 -2.81 0.04 -18.53
CA ILE A 170 -3.91 0.90 -18.09
C ILE A 170 -3.40 2.28 -17.71
N ASN A 171 -4.12 3.35 -18.10
CA ASN A 171 -3.73 4.74 -17.79
C ASN A 171 -4.24 5.19 -16.41
N LYS A 172 -4.13 4.32 -15.40
CA LYS A 172 -4.58 4.60 -14.04
C LYS A 172 -3.47 4.36 -13.03
N VAL A 173 -3.27 5.31 -12.14
CA VAL A 173 -2.34 5.20 -11.01
C VAL A 173 -3.15 5.06 -9.74
N ILE A 174 -3.15 3.87 -9.19
CA ILE A 174 -3.94 3.52 -8.00
C ILE A 174 -3.14 3.81 -6.74
N ASN A 175 -3.79 4.45 -5.77
CA ASN A 175 -3.31 4.57 -4.41
C ASN A 175 -4.14 3.68 -3.49
N THR A 176 -3.48 2.82 -2.74
CA THR A 176 -4.10 1.82 -1.85
C THR A 176 -4.21 2.28 -0.40
N GLY A 177 -4.10 3.56 -0.12
CA GLY A 177 -4.32 4.13 1.22
C GLY A 177 -5.79 4.10 1.65
N ILE A 178 -6.70 4.00 0.66
CA ILE A 178 -8.14 3.79 0.86
C ILE A 178 -8.56 2.68 -0.08
N ILE A 179 -9.15 1.60 0.45
CA ILE A 179 -9.68 0.49 -0.35
C ILE A 179 -11.06 0.15 0.20
N GLY A 180 -12.08 0.33 -0.63
CA GLY A 180 -13.43 -0.18 -0.36
C GLY A 180 -13.73 -1.37 -1.26
N ALA A 181 -14.18 -2.49 -0.72
CA ALA A 181 -14.50 -3.66 -1.52
C ALA A 181 -15.52 -4.56 -0.82
N ASN A 182 -16.33 -5.26 -1.60
CA ASN A 182 -17.09 -6.39 -1.09
C ASN A 182 -16.28 -7.70 -1.18
N LYS A 183 -16.71 -8.71 -0.43
CA LYS A 183 -16.04 -10.01 -0.38
C LYS A 183 -15.91 -10.70 -1.74
N GLU A 184 -16.89 -10.52 -2.62
CA GLU A 184 -16.89 -11.15 -3.95
C GLU A 184 -15.72 -10.62 -4.79
N HIS A 185 -15.55 -9.30 -4.82
CA HIS A 185 -14.48 -8.68 -5.59
C HIS A 185 -13.09 -8.94 -4.99
N ILE A 186 -12.96 -8.99 -3.65
CA ILE A 186 -11.70 -9.38 -3.01
C ILE A 186 -11.32 -10.82 -3.41
N ASN A 187 -12.27 -11.75 -3.33
CA ASN A 187 -12.03 -13.15 -3.68
C ASN A 187 -11.72 -13.34 -5.17
N LYS A 188 -12.34 -12.55 -6.04
CA LYS A 188 -12.04 -12.55 -7.50
C LYS A 188 -10.64 -12.08 -7.84
N LEU A 189 -10.01 -11.25 -7.00
CA LEU A 189 -8.62 -10.81 -7.23
C LEU A 189 -7.64 -11.96 -7.26
N LYS A 190 -7.90 -13.04 -6.49
CA LYS A 190 -6.99 -14.18 -6.34
C LYS A 190 -5.55 -13.75 -6.09
N TYR A 191 -5.38 -12.69 -5.32
CA TYR A 191 -4.15 -11.90 -5.20
C TYR A 191 -2.90 -12.72 -4.91
N PHE A 192 -3.05 -13.84 -4.19
CA PHE A 192 -1.93 -14.69 -3.80
C PHE A 192 -1.80 -15.97 -4.64
N ASP A 193 -2.68 -16.19 -5.63
CA ASP A 193 -2.65 -17.42 -6.43
C ASP A 193 -1.39 -17.46 -7.34
N ASP A 194 -1.10 -16.34 -8.03
CA ASP A 194 0.07 -16.20 -8.91
C ASP A 194 1.21 -15.37 -8.26
N PHE A 195 1.19 -15.24 -6.93
CA PHE A 195 2.09 -14.34 -6.20
C PHE A 195 3.58 -14.64 -6.46
N ASP A 196 3.95 -15.89 -6.55
CA ASP A 196 5.35 -16.31 -6.82
C ASP A 196 5.82 -15.84 -8.21
N ASP A 197 4.97 -16.00 -9.21
CA ASP A 197 5.26 -15.58 -10.59
C ASP A 197 5.30 -14.06 -10.70
N ASP A 198 4.44 -13.35 -9.98
CA ASP A 198 4.45 -11.89 -9.94
C ASP A 198 5.71 -11.35 -9.28
N ILE A 199 6.12 -11.93 -8.14
CA ILE A 199 7.36 -11.55 -7.46
C ILE A 199 8.59 -11.85 -8.32
N LYS A 200 8.62 -12.98 -9.01
CA LYS A 200 9.69 -13.33 -9.95
C LYS A 200 9.76 -12.34 -11.10
N THR A 201 8.64 -12.07 -11.75
CA THR A 201 8.54 -11.10 -12.84
C THR A 201 9.03 -9.72 -12.40
N MET A 202 8.59 -9.24 -11.24
CA MET A 202 9.04 -7.98 -10.67
C MET A 202 10.56 -7.95 -10.42
N LYS A 203 11.13 -9.06 -9.91
CA LYS A 203 12.57 -9.19 -9.69
C LYS A 203 13.34 -9.16 -11.00
N ASP A 204 12.88 -9.90 -12.00
CA ASP A 204 13.52 -9.98 -13.31
C ASP A 204 13.51 -8.60 -14.01
N LEU A 205 12.39 -7.88 -13.96
CA LEU A 205 12.29 -6.52 -14.47
C LEU A 205 13.27 -5.56 -13.78
N THR A 206 13.39 -5.64 -12.44
CA THR A 206 14.31 -4.77 -11.69
C THR A 206 15.78 -5.14 -11.87
N THR A 207 16.09 -6.36 -12.28
CA THR A 207 17.46 -6.86 -12.47
C THR A 207 17.95 -6.59 -13.90
N ASN A 208 17.09 -6.79 -14.88
CA ASN A 208 17.48 -6.82 -16.30
C ASN A 208 17.29 -5.49 -17.03
N TYR A 209 16.52 -4.55 -16.46
CA TYR A 209 16.22 -3.28 -17.10
C TYR A 209 16.67 -2.09 -16.23
N ASP A 210 17.49 -1.19 -16.82
CA ASP A 210 17.99 0.01 -16.12
C ASP A 210 16.92 1.06 -15.84
N VAL A 211 15.76 0.94 -16.48
CA VAL A 211 14.62 1.83 -16.28
C VAL A 211 13.90 1.59 -14.95
N PHE A 212 14.11 0.42 -14.34
CA PHE A 212 13.51 0.09 -13.05
C PHE A 212 14.46 0.45 -11.91
N PRO A 213 13.93 1.03 -10.82
CA PRO A 213 14.75 1.34 -9.68
C PRO A 213 15.35 0.04 -9.10
N LYS A 214 16.66 -0.07 -9.22
CA LYS A 214 17.44 -1.09 -8.51
C LYS A 214 17.45 -0.71 -7.02
N LYS A 215 16.44 -1.16 -6.26
CA LYS A 215 16.13 -0.98 -4.82
C LYS A 215 15.12 0.08 -4.50
#